data_fab7176e5354cdc044b91e3f0084d212
#
_entry.id   fab7176e5354cdc044b91e3f0084d212
#
_cell.length_a   1.000
_cell.length_b   1.000
_cell.length_c   1.000
_cell.angle_alpha   90.00
_cell.angle_beta   90.00
_cell.angle_gamma   90.00
#
_symmetry.space_group_name_H-M   'P 1'
#
loop_
_entity.id
_entity.type
_entity.pdbx_description
1 polymer ?
#
loop_
_entity_poly.entity_id
_entity_poly.type
_entity_poly.pdbx_seq_one_letter_code
_entity_poly.pdbx_strand_id
1 'polypeptide(L)'
;MIQKKKKKNINLGLLIRVTFFFLLPLTVSAETIEKKYASFKLLNKTTNKVSSKNILVNSKISWETLNIEVLYCGSTPPTEIPEDYVLIDVYDTINNENTNIYKGWMISSSPDVTPLENPIYDLWLVDCSNDKTS
;
A
#
# COMPACT_ATOMS: atom_id res chain seq x y z
N MET A 1 -32.36 44.41 -46.92
CA MET A 1 -32.53 44.49 -45.47
C MET A 1 -31.45 43.67 -44.78
N ILE A 2 -30.37 44.30 -44.28
CA ILE A 2 -29.22 43.59 -43.69
C ILE A 2 -29.48 43.46 -42.19
N GLN A 3 -29.70 42.23 -41.71
CA GLN A 3 -29.85 41.93 -40.31
C GLN A 3 -28.46 42.01 -39.62
N LYS A 4 -28.23 43.04 -38.81
CA LYS A 4 -27.05 43.18 -37.97
C LYS A 4 -27.10 42.13 -36.82
N LYS A 5 -26.29 41.10 -36.90
CA LYS A 5 -26.06 40.14 -35.80
C LYS A 5 -25.43 40.86 -34.60
N LYS A 6 -26.17 40.98 -33.52
CA LYS A 6 -25.74 41.56 -32.25
C LYS A 6 -24.67 40.63 -31.63
N LYS A 7 -23.42 41.05 -31.66
CA LYS A 7 -22.34 40.36 -30.94
C LYS A 7 -22.59 40.42 -29.45
N LYS A 8 -22.84 39.27 -28.83
CA LYS A 8 -23.01 39.12 -27.40
C LYS A 8 -21.63 39.28 -26.78
N ASN A 9 -21.35 40.41 -26.12
CA ASN A 9 -20.13 40.63 -25.38
C ASN A 9 -20.13 39.67 -24.16
N ILE A 10 -19.36 38.60 -24.25
CA ILE A 10 -19.11 37.71 -23.11
C ILE A 10 -18.10 38.44 -22.24
N ASN A 11 -18.47 38.76 -20.97
CA ASN A 11 -17.56 39.37 -20.00
C ASN A 11 -16.41 38.41 -19.70
N LEU A 12 -15.25 38.67 -20.30
CA LEU A 12 -14.02 37.87 -20.15
C LEU A 12 -13.63 37.72 -18.68
N GLY A 13 -13.88 38.73 -17.85
CA GLY A 13 -13.64 38.67 -16.40
C GLY A 13 -14.53 37.69 -15.65
N LEU A 14 -15.77 37.45 -16.11
CA LEU A 14 -16.68 36.45 -15.55
C LEU A 14 -16.26 35.04 -15.92
N LEU A 15 -15.82 34.82 -17.17
CA LEU A 15 -15.28 33.55 -17.65
C LEU A 15 -14.02 33.14 -16.89
N ILE A 16 -13.10 34.06 -16.64
CA ILE A 16 -11.87 33.81 -15.88
C ILE A 16 -12.19 33.46 -14.42
N ARG A 17 -13.17 34.10 -13.80
CA ARG A 17 -13.62 33.78 -12.42
C ARG A 17 -14.28 32.40 -12.33
N VAL A 18 -15.11 32.02 -13.31
CA VAL A 18 -15.78 30.73 -13.32
C VAL A 18 -14.77 29.59 -13.59
N THR A 19 -13.80 29.77 -14.50
CA THR A 19 -12.74 28.78 -14.76
C THR A 19 -11.79 28.62 -13.57
N PHE A 20 -11.50 29.69 -12.82
CA PHE A 20 -10.63 29.60 -11.62
C PHE A 20 -11.31 28.84 -10.48
N PHE A 21 -12.64 28.90 -10.36
CA PHE A 21 -13.39 28.16 -9.34
C PHE A 21 -13.46 26.64 -9.64
N PHE A 22 -13.33 26.24 -10.92
CA PHE A 22 -13.36 24.83 -11.33
C PHE A 22 -12.00 24.13 -11.21
N LEU A 23 -10.92 24.89 -10.95
CA LEU A 23 -9.54 24.37 -10.79
C LEU A 23 -9.12 24.16 -9.33
N LEU A 24 -10.05 24.22 -8.37
CA LEU A 24 -9.76 23.83 -6.99
C LEU A 24 -9.52 22.32 -6.94
N PRO A 25 -8.32 21.84 -6.60
CA PRO A 25 -8.07 20.42 -6.45
C PRO A 25 -8.92 19.90 -5.28
N LEU A 26 -9.83 18.97 -5.55
CA LEU A 26 -10.46 18.18 -4.51
C LEU A 26 -9.37 17.29 -3.90
N THR A 27 -8.82 17.69 -2.78
CA THR A 27 -7.91 16.84 -2.01
C THR A 27 -8.73 15.72 -1.39
N VAL A 28 -8.74 14.56 -2.06
CA VAL A 28 -9.24 13.32 -1.48
C VAL A 28 -8.15 12.82 -0.55
N SER A 29 -8.40 12.87 0.75
CA SER A 29 -7.53 12.25 1.75
C SER A 29 -8.00 10.81 1.95
N ALA A 30 -7.17 9.83 1.59
CA ALA A 30 -7.39 8.45 1.99
C ALA A 30 -6.97 8.32 3.46
N GLU A 31 -7.92 8.04 4.34
CA GLU A 31 -7.66 7.83 5.76
C GLU A 31 -7.35 6.34 5.99
N THR A 32 -6.20 6.05 6.59
CA THR A 32 -5.80 4.71 7.01
C THR A 32 -5.61 4.69 8.52
N ILE A 33 -6.03 3.60 9.17
CA ILE A 33 -5.88 3.42 10.62
C ILE A 33 -4.61 2.61 10.86
N GLU A 34 -3.60 3.25 11.45
CA GLU A 34 -2.34 2.60 11.80
C GLU A 34 -2.54 1.48 12.83
N LYS A 35 -1.79 0.40 12.64
CA LYS A 35 -1.79 -0.78 13.48
C LYS A 35 -0.39 -1.08 13.99
N LYS A 36 -0.30 -1.83 15.09
CA LYS A 36 0.97 -2.15 15.77
C LYS A 36 1.66 -3.39 15.22
N TYR A 37 0.89 -4.34 14.71
CA TYR A 37 1.39 -5.64 14.26
C TYR A 37 0.92 -5.94 12.85
N ALA A 38 1.81 -6.54 12.06
CA ALA A 38 1.52 -7.13 10.76
C ALA A 38 1.62 -8.65 10.87
N SER A 39 0.58 -9.35 10.48
CA SER A 39 0.51 -10.81 10.44
C SER A 39 0.85 -11.30 9.04
N PHE A 40 1.84 -12.18 8.95
CA PHE A 40 2.29 -12.74 7.68
C PHE A 40 2.19 -14.26 7.65
N LYS A 41 2.03 -14.78 6.43
CA LYS A 41 2.29 -16.19 6.11
C LYS A 41 3.48 -16.28 5.17
N LEU A 42 4.32 -17.26 5.41
CA LEU A 42 5.49 -17.61 4.59
C LEU A 42 5.34 -19.05 4.12
N LEU A 43 5.33 -19.23 2.80
CA LEU A 43 5.44 -20.54 2.17
C LEU A 43 6.90 -20.80 1.79
N ASN A 44 7.45 -21.90 2.27
CA ASN A 44 8.68 -22.47 1.71
C ASN A 44 8.29 -23.41 0.56
N LYS A 45 8.54 -23.00 -0.68
CA LYS A 45 8.19 -23.77 -1.90
C LYS A 45 8.94 -25.07 -2.04
N THR A 46 10.14 -25.16 -1.48
CA THR A 46 10.97 -26.38 -1.53
C THR A 46 10.42 -27.47 -0.63
N THR A 47 9.90 -27.11 0.55
CA THR A 47 9.39 -28.07 1.53
C THR A 47 7.86 -28.13 1.56
N ASN A 48 7.18 -27.24 0.82
CA ASN A 48 5.73 -27.04 0.81
C ASN A 48 5.16 -26.75 2.23
N LYS A 49 5.96 -26.10 3.07
CA LYS A 49 5.59 -25.75 4.45
C LYS A 49 5.17 -24.31 4.57
N VAL A 50 3.99 -24.09 5.16
CA VAL A 50 3.49 -22.75 5.52
C VAL A 50 3.70 -22.50 7.00
N SER A 51 4.21 -21.33 7.34
CA SER A 51 4.34 -20.83 8.71
C SER A 51 3.79 -19.41 8.82
N SER A 52 3.46 -18.96 10.04
CA SER A 52 2.89 -17.64 10.29
C SER A 52 3.67 -16.93 11.37
N LYS A 53 3.82 -15.61 11.25
CA LYS A 53 4.39 -14.76 12.28
C LYS A 53 3.69 -13.40 12.34
N ASN A 54 3.59 -12.87 13.58
CA ASN A 54 3.18 -11.49 13.81
C ASN A 54 4.42 -10.66 14.10
N ILE A 55 4.62 -9.61 13.32
CA ILE A 55 5.79 -8.76 13.37
C ILE A 55 5.35 -7.37 13.85
N LEU A 56 6.03 -6.83 14.85
CA LEU A 56 5.78 -5.49 15.35
C LEU A 56 6.22 -4.45 14.29
N VAL A 57 5.43 -3.45 14.07
CA VAL A 57 5.79 -2.30 13.20
C VAL A 57 7.02 -1.60 13.76
N ASN A 58 7.88 -1.11 12.88
CA ASN A 58 9.20 -0.56 13.17
C ASN A 58 10.16 -1.57 13.82
N SER A 59 10.00 -2.86 13.51
CA SER A 59 10.93 -3.90 13.92
C SER A 59 11.42 -4.74 12.74
N LYS A 60 12.54 -5.41 12.96
CA LYS A 60 13.18 -6.31 12.00
C LYS A 60 13.28 -7.70 12.62
N ILE A 61 12.92 -8.72 11.87
CA ILE A 61 13.07 -10.12 12.28
C ILE A 61 13.77 -10.93 11.22
N SER A 62 14.44 -12.01 11.66
CA SER A 62 14.90 -13.06 10.77
C SER A 62 13.89 -14.20 10.73
N TRP A 63 13.53 -14.64 9.51
CA TRP A 63 12.60 -15.73 9.27
C TRP A 63 13.10 -16.57 8.11
N GLU A 64 13.56 -17.78 8.40
CA GLU A 64 14.37 -18.59 7.48
C GLU A 64 15.63 -17.82 7.02
N THR A 65 15.86 -17.66 5.71
CA THR A 65 16.95 -16.85 5.19
C THR A 65 16.58 -15.37 5.03
N LEU A 66 15.30 -15.04 5.24
CA LEU A 66 14.78 -13.68 5.05
C LEU A 66 14.96 -12.84 6.30
N ASN A 67 15.36 -11.60 6.11
CA ASN A 67 15.31 -10.53 7.10
C ASN A 67 14.21 -9.56 6.69
N ILE A 68 13.14 -9.50 7.48
CA ILE A 68 11.95 -8.72 7.18
C ILE A 68 11.88 -7.56 8.17
N GLU A 69 11.82 -6.35 7.64
CA GLU A 69 11.58 -5.12 8.38
C GLU A 69 10.19 -4.57 8.02
N VAL A 70 9.34 -4.37 9.02
CA VAL A 70 8.01 -3.80 8.86
C VAL A 70 8.07 -2.33 9.20
N LEU A 71 7.88 -1.47 8.20
CA LEU A 71 7.95 -0.02 8.35
C LEU A 71 6.60 0.61 8.69
N TYR A 72 5.52 0.02 8.21
CA TYR A 72 4.16 0.49 8.43
C TYR A 72 3.17 -0.67 8.31
N CYS A 73 2.07 -0.64 9.06
CA CYS A 73 0.90 -1.49 8.87
C CYS A 73 -0.36 -0.66 9.18
N GLY A 74 -1.35 -0.73 8.33
CA GLY A 74 -2.60 -0.01 8.51
C GLY A 74 -3.76 -0.64 7.78
N SER A 75 -4.96 -0.34 8.25
CA SER A 75 -6.22 -0.85 7.72
C SER A 75 -7.09 0.29 7.22
N THR A 76 -7.97 0.02 6.27
CA THR A 76 -9.04 0.95 5.88
C THR A 76 -10.00 1.20 7.04
N PRO A 77 -10.67 2.38 7.08
CA PRO A 77 -11.72 2.64 8.05
C PRO A 77 -12.87 1.64 7.95
N PRO A 78 -13.63 1.40 9.04
CA PRO A 78 -14.77 0.47 9.04
C PRO A 78 -15.90 0.82 8.08
N THR A 79 -15.90 2.05 7.55
CA THR A 79 -16.88 2.56 6.57
C THR A 79 -16.53 2.20 5.13
N GLU A 80 -15.33 1.68 4.89
CA GLU A 80 -14.82 1.28 3.59
C GLU A 80 -14.74 -0.24 3.46
N ILE A 81 -14.42 -0.70 2.25
CA ILE A 81 -14.13 -2.13 2.02
C ILE A 81 -12.89 -2.49 2.84
N PRO A 82 -12.96 -3.53 3.68
CA PRO A 82 -11.83 -3.92 4.51
C PRO A 82 -10.60 -4.27 3.68
N GLU A 83 -9.50 -3.59 3.95
CA GLU A 83 -8.21 -3.82 3.31
C GLU A 83 -7.08 -3.49 4.28
N ASP A 84 -6.04 -4.31 4.28
CA ASP A 84 -4.83 -4.07 5.05
C ASP A 84 -3.64 -3.81 4.14
N TYR A 85 -2.83 -2.84 4.55
CA TYR A 85 -1.65 -2.39 3.83
C TYR A 85 -0.42 -2.48 4.72
N VAL A 86 0.65 -3.04 4.21
CA VAL A 86 1.94 -3.05 4.90
C VAL A 86 3.04 -2.51 4.00
N LEU A 87 3.92 -1.69 4.56
CA LEU A 87 5.17 -1.29 3.92
C LEU A 87 6.30 -2.08 4.56
N ILE A 88 7.01 -2.85 3.74
CA ILE A 88 8.12 -3.70 4.21
C ILE A 88 9.38 -3.53 3.38
N ASP A 89 10.47 -3.89 3.99
CA ASP A 89 11.78 -4.04 3.37
C ASP A 89 12.31 -5.45 3.68
N VAL A 90 12.62 -6.24 2.63
CA VAL A 90 13.01 -7.65 2.78
C VAL A 90 14.35 -7.88 2.13
N TYR A 91 15.22 -8.52 2.91
CA TYR A 91 16.54 -8.96 2.48
C TYR A 91 16.62 -10.48 2.55
N ASP A 92 17.27 -11.10 1.57
CA ASP A 92 17.64 -12.52 1.63
C ASP A 92 19.11 -12.65 1.94
N THR A 93 19.44 -13.52 2.89
CA THR A 93 20.83 -13.80 3.29
C THR A 93 21.28 -15.09 2.62
N ILE A 94 21.98 -14.95 1.50
CA ILE A 94 22.54 -16.06 0.74
C ILE A 94 24.08 -15.94 0.83
N ASN A 95 24.76 -17.02 1.24
CA ASN A 95 26.24 -17.06 1.36
C ASN A 95 26.84 -15.91 2.18
N ASN A 96 26.18 -15.51 3.26
CA ASN A 96 26.55 -14.36 4.11
C ASN A 96 26.45 -12.98 3.43
N GLU A 97 25.83 -12.89 2.27
CA GLU A 97 25.49 -11.63 1.60
C GLU A 97 24.02 -11.32 1.81
N ASN A 98 23.73 -10.10 2.27
CA ASN A 98 22.37 -9.58 2.38
C ASN A 98 22.00 -8.85 1.09
N THR A 99 21.09 -9.43 0.34
CA THR A 99 20.56 -8.83 -0.88
C THR A 99 19.15 -8.34 -0.63
N ASN A 100 18.87 -7.06 -0.93
CA ASN A 100 17.51 -6.55 -0.90
C ASN A 100 16.72 -7.19 -2.05
N ILE A 101 15.65 -7.91 -1.72
CA ILE A 101 14.83 -8.64 -2.69
C ILE A 101 13.43 -8.05 -2.82
N TYR A 102 13.02 -7.21 -1.88
CA TYR A 102 11.74 -6.53 -1.93
C TYR A 102 11.75 -5.28 -1.07
N LYS A 103 11.23 -4.18 -1.60
CA LYS A 103 10.93 -2.97 -0.85
C LYS A 103 9.67 -2.34 -1.42
N GLY A 104 8.58 -2.36 -0.66
CA GLY A 104 7.32 -1.83 -1.16
C GLY A 104 6.12 -2.16 -0.31
N TRP A 105 4.97 -1.81 -0.86
CA TRP A 105 3.68 -2.08 -0.26
C TRP A 105 3.15 -3.46 -0.63
N MET A 106 2.59 -4.15 0.36
CA MET A 106 1.76 -5.34 0.15
C MET A 106 0.34 -5.05 0.64
N ILE A 107 -0.63 -5.69 -0.01
CA ILE A 107 -2.06 -5.60 0.33
C ILE A 107 -2.60 -7.00 0.63
N SER A 108 -3.49 -7.09 1.62
CA SER A 108 -3.96 -8.39 2.11
C SER A 108 -4.90 -9.09 1.13
N SER A 109 -5.77 -8.35 0.45
CA SER A 109 -6.77 -8.92 -0.49
C SER A 109 -6.18 -9.41 -1.81
N SER A 110 -5.01 -8.91 -2.20
CA SER A 110 -4.43 -9.15 -3.52
C SER A 110 -2.91 -9.35 -3.44
N PRO A 111 -2.46 -10.45 -2.85
CA PRO A 111 -1.03 -10.72 -2.66
C PRO A 111 -0.25 -10.83 -3.98
N ASP A 112 -0.93 -11.16 -5.08
CA ASP A 112 -0.32 -11.32 -6.41
C ASP A 112 -0.03 -9.99 -7.13
N VAL A 113 -0.54 -8.87 -6.61
CA VAL A 113 -0.31 -7.55 -7.24
C VAL A 113 1.12 -7.07 -7.00
N THR A 114 1.67 -7.37 -5.82
CA THR A 114 3.03 -6.99 -5.43
C THR A 114 3.72 -8.17 -4.76
N PRO A 115 3.98 -9.28 -5.51
CA PRO A 115 4.53 -10.49 -4.93
C PRO A 115 6.00 -10.30 -4.53
N LEU A 116 6.42 -11.03 -3.50
CA LEU A 116 7.83 -11.24 -3.24
C LEU A 116 8.39 -12.19 -4.31
N GLU A 117 9.22 -11.68 -5.21
CA GLU A 117 9.88 -12.52 -6.23
C GLU A 117 11.10 -13.23 -5.63
N ASN A 118 10.87 -14.37 -4.98
CA ASN A 118 11.92 -15.23 -4.45
C ASN A 118 11.71 -16.68 -4.94
N PRO A 119 12.74 -17.39 -5.39
CA PRO A 119 12.60 -18.76 -5.91
C PRO A 119 12.18 -19.77 -4.85
N ILE A 120 12.44 -19.51 -3.56
CA ILE A 120 12.23 -20.44 -2.45
C ILE A 120 11.01 -20.04 -1.62
N TYR A 121 10.76 -18.75 -1.44
CA TYR A 121 9.74 -18.26 -0.51
C TYR A 121 8.68 -17.41 -1.20
N ASP A 122 7.43 -17.57 -0.75
CA ASP A 122 6.36 -16.61 -0.98
C ASP A 122 5.90 -16.04 0.36
N LEU A 123 5.74 -14.73 0.42
CA LEU A 123 5.33 -13.99 1.62
C LEU A 123 4.03 -13.24 1.35
N TRP A 124 3.06 -13.38 2.26
CA TRP A 124 1.77 -12.69 2.16
C TRP A 124 1.44 -11.96 3.45
N LEU A 125 0.92 -10.74 3.31
CA LEU A 125 0.21 -10.06 4.39
C LEU A 125 -1.15 -10.75 4.60
N VAL A 126 -1.48 -11.01 5.85
CA VAL A 126 -2.77 -11.59 6.25
C VAL A 126 -3.65 -10.52 6.88
N ASP A 127 -3.09 -9.75 7.83
CA ASP A 127 -3.86 -8.84 8.68
C ASP A 127 -2.95 -7.80 9.34
N CYS A 128 -3.49 -6.62 9.61
CA CYS A 128 -2.91 -5.59 10.46
C CYS A 128 -3.73 -5.46 11.76
N SER A 129 -3.12 -5.65 12.92
CA SER A 129 -3.82 -5.63 14.21
C SER A 129 -3.11 -4.79 15.28
N ASN A 130 -3.84 -4.44 16.34
CA ASN A 130 -3.26 -3.82 17.54
C ASN A 130 -2.88 -4.84 18.61
N ASP A 131 -3.38 -6.06 18.48
CA ASP A 131 -3.12 -7.15 19.40
C ASP A 131 -2.14 -8.14 18.80
N LYS A 132 -1.21 -8.62 19.61
CA LYS A 132 -0.32 -9.72 19.25
C LYS A 132 -1.12 -11.01 19.28
N THR A 133 -1.89 -11.27 18.24
CA THR A 133 -2.57 -12.57 18.08
C THR A 133 -1.53 -13.64 17.83
N SER A 134 -1.61 -14.69 18.57
CA SER A 134 -0.70 -15.86 18.50
C SER A 134 -1.06 -16.71 17.31
#